data_822243a27638ca8cd182eb954996ba5a
#
_entry.id   822243a27638ca8cd182eb954996ba5a
#
_cell.length_a   1.000
_cell.length_b   1.000
_cell.length_c   1.000
_cell.angle_alpha   90.00
_cell.angle_beta   90.00
_cell.angle_gamma   90.00
#
_symmetry.space_group_name_H-M   'P 1'
#
loop_
_entity.id
_entity.type
_entity.pdbx_description
1 polymer ?
#
loop_
_entity_poly.entity_id
_entity_poly.type
_entity_poly.pdbx_seq_one_letter_code
_entity_poly.pdbx_strand_id
1 'polypeptide(L)'
;MLYIFYNQKESMDLKEANKQLLHSVDLMYDLYLYLLLTFQEVRNASLLKMDDRAKKLRPSFDDLNPNRRFVDNPLIAKIIASDSFQDVCKRRNVNWSSDERQEIFRKLFIEIEKSEVYFENMESLDDDFSSVKTFLVQLFRSEIANSSLIYNFFEEEEISR
;
A
#
# COMPACT_ATOMS: atom_id res chain seq x y z
N MET A 1 12.72 -13.31 17.50
CA MET A 1 11.52 -14.08 17.16
C MET A 1 11.67 -15.58 17.41
N LEU A 2 12.59 -16.29 16.76
CA LEU A 2 12.83 -17.73 16.97
C LEU A 2 13.05 -18.11 18.45
N TYR A 3 13.83 -17.33 19.20
CA TYR A 3 14.12 -17.57 20.61
C TYR A 3 12.88 -17.39 21.50
N ILE A 4 12.04 -16.41 21.24
CA ILE A 4 10.77 -16.15 21.96
C ILE A 4 9.79 -17.29 21.67
N PHE A 5 9.70 -17.72 20.43
CA PHE A 5 8.82 -18.82 20.00
C PHE A 5 9.22 -20.17 20.64
N TYR A 6 10.53 -20.44 20.75
CA TYR A 6 11.07 -21.63 21.41
C TYR A 6 10.78 -21.65 22.92
N ASN A 7 10.86 -20.49 23.59
CA ASN A 7 10.67 -20.43 25.05
C ASN A 7 9.20 -20.41 25.49
N GLN A 8 8.26 -20.10 24.60
CA GLN A 8 6.84 -20.04 24.95
C GLN A 8 6.10 -21.39 24.93
N LYS A 9 6.69 -22.43 24.32
CA LYS A 9 6.05 -23.75 24.22
C LYS A 9 7.02 -24.89 24.57
N GLU A 10 7.11 -25.21 25.83
CA GLU A 10 7.93 -26.35 26.35
C GLU A 10 7.55 -27.74 25.82
N SER A 11 6.50 -27.91 25.00
CA SER A 11 5.97 -29.19 24.54
C SER A 11 5.78 -29.33 23.04
N MET A 12 6.33 -28.45 22.21
CA MET A 12 6.10 -28.48 20.77
C MET A 12 7.11 -29.34 20.03
N ASP A 13 6.63 -30.27 19.20
CA ASP A 13 7.50 -31.11 18.34
C ASP A 13 8.26 -30.19 17.36
N LEU A 14 9.53 -30.49 17.13
CA LEU A 14 10.44 -29.73 16.25
C LEU A 14 9.89 -29.60 14.82
N LYS A 15 9.15 -30.61 14.34
CA LYS A 15 8.50 -30.62 13.04
C LYS A 15 7.37 -29.59 12.96
N GLU A 16 6.56 -29.50 14.00
CA GLU A 16 5.48 -28.52 14.06
C GLU A 16 6.02 -27.10 14.21
N ALA A 17 7.09 -26.90 15.01
CA ALA A 17 7.78 -25.63 15.11
C ALA A 17 8.32 -25.15 13.75
N ASN A 18 8.94 -26.03 12.98
CA ASN A 18 9.44 -25.72 11.64
C ASN A 18 8.30 -25.37 10.67
N LYS A 19 7.19 -26.11 10.72
CA LYS A 19 6.02 -25.83 9.88
C LYS A 19 5.42 -24.44 10.18
N GLN A 20 5.28 -24.10 11.46
CA GLN A 20 4.77 -22.79 11.87
C GLN A 20 5.73 -21.66 11.49
N LEU A 21 7.05 -21.87 11.58
CA LEU A 21 8.03 -20.90 11.13
C LEU A 21 7.93 -20.66 9.63
N LEU A 22 7.87 -21.70 8.81
CA LEU A 22 7.74 -21.58 7.37
C LEU A 22 6.42 -20.87 7.00
N HIS A 23 5.32 -21.20 7.68
CA HIS A 23 4.05 -20.50 7.50
C HIS A 23 4.15 -19.01 7.84
N SER A 24 4.83 -18.65 8.93
CA SER A 24 5.04 -17.24 9.30
C SER A 24 5.87 -16.49 8.25
N VAL A 25 6.87 -17.14 7.65
CA VAL A 25 7.65 -16.56 6.53
C VAL A 25 6.77 -16.33 5.30
N ASP A 26 5.89 -17.27 4.97
CA ASP A 26 4.93 -17.13 3.87
C ASP A 26 3.97 -15.96 4.10
N LEU A 27 3.45 -15.80 5.32
CA LEU A 27 2.59 -14.66 5.68
C LEU A 27 3.33 -13.31 5.59
N MET A 28 4.60 -13.26 5.99
CA MET A 28 5.43 -12.05 5.81
C MET A 28 5.60 -11.70 4.34
N TYR A 29 5.73 -12.70 3.47
CA TYR A 29 5.81 -12.47 2.03
C TYR A 29 4.50 -11.95 1.46
N ASP A 30 3.36 -12.49 1.89
CA ASP A 30 2.04 -11.99 1.50
C ASP A 30 1.83 -10.54 1.97
N LEU A 31 2.22 -10.22 3.20
CA LEU A 31 2.20 -8.85 3.72
C LEU A 31 3.03 -7.90 2.84
N TYR A 32 4.23 -8.31 2.45
CA TYR A 32 5.07 -7.54 1.53
C TYR A 32 4.38 -7.25 0.19
N LEU A 33 3.71 -8.26 -0.38
CA LEU A 33 2.94 -8.09 -1.63
C LEU A 33 1.75 -7.13 -1.44
N TYR A 34 1.00 -7.26 -0.35
CA TYR A 34 -0.09 -6.34 0.00
C TYR A 34 0.40 -4.89 0.11
N LEU A 35 1.52 -4.67 0.80
CA LEU A 35 2.10 -3.33 0.96
C LEU A 35 2.59 -2.73 -0.36
N LEU A 36 3.11 -3.52 -1.29
CA LEU A 36 3.44 -3.03 -2.63
C LEU A 36 2.20 -2.71 -3.46
N LEU A 37 1.15 -3.55 -3.38
CA LEU A 37 -0.13 -3.28 -4.04
C LEU A 37 -0.81 -2.01 -3.50
N THR A 38 -0.54 -1.62 -2.27
CA THR A 38 -1.07 -0.39 -1.68
C THR A 38 -0.76 0.85 -2.53
N PHE A 39 0.42 0.94 -3.14
CA PHE A 39 0.75 2.05 -4.04
C PHE A 39 -0.19 2.12 -5.26
N GLN A 40 -0.55 0.97 -5.82
CA GLN A 40 -1.53 0.90 -6.91
C GLN A 40 -2.90 1.41 -6.46
N GLU A 41 -3.36 0.98 -5.29
CA GLU A 41 -4.70 1.33 -4.81
C GLU A 41 -4.78 2.80 -4.36
N VAL A 42 -3.75 3.33 -3.71
CA VAL A 42 -3.67 4.77 -3.39
C VAL A 42 -3.66 5.61 -4.67
N ARG A 43 -2.94 5.17 -5.72
CA ARG A 43 -2.99 5.82 -7.03
C ARG A 43 -4.40 5.78 -7.64
N ASN A 44 -5.07 4.64 -7.57
CA ASN A 44 -6.45 4.48 -8.05
C ASN A 44 -7.42 5.39 -7.29
N ALA A 45 -7.30 5.47 -5.95
CA ALA A 45 -8.08 6.38 -5.12
C ALA A 45 -7.86 7.84 -5.51
N SER A 46 -6.62 8.24 -5.81
CA SER A 46 -6.28 9.56 -6.32
C SER A 46 -6.96 9.86 -7.66
N LEU A 47 -6.90 8.92 -8.60
CA LEU A 47 -7.55 9.07 -9.91
C LEU A 47 -9.07 9.20 -9.80
N LEU A 48 -9.71 8.38 -8.96
CA LEU A 48 -11.15 8.46 -8.69
C LEU A 48 -11.52 9.83 -8.12
N LYS A 49 -10.74 10.34 -7.17
CA LYS A 49 -10.97 11.67 -6.59
C LYS A 49 -10.82 12.79 -7.62
N MET A 50 -9.85 12.70 -8.54
CA MET A 50 -9.70 13.66 -9.64
C MET A 50 -10.91 13.61 -10.58
N ASP A 51 -11.38 12.43 -10.93
CA ASP A 51 -12.57 12.24 -11.77
C ASP A 51 -13.85 12.80 -11.11
N ASP A 52 -14.03 12.53 -9.82
CA ASP A 52 -15.16 13.07 -9.05
C ASP A 52 -15.12 14.62 -8.98
N ARG A 53 -13.93 15.21 -8.85
CA ARG A 53 -13.76 16.66 -8.86
C ARG A 53 -14.12 17.25 -10.23
N ALA A 54 -13.68 16.63 -11.31
CA ALA A 54 -13.99 17.08 -12.66
C ALA A 54 -15.50 17.00 -13.00
N LYS A 55 -16.23 16.06 -12.38
CA LYS A 55 -17.69 15.85 -12.57
C LYS A 55 -18.59 16.73 -11.71
N LYS A 56 -18.03 17.63 -10.89
CA LYS A 56 -18.82 18.57 -10.10
C LYS A 56 -19.71 19.42 -11.00
N LEU A 57 -20.84 19.89 -10.49
CA LEU A 57 -21.75 20.79 -11.22
C LEU A 57 -21.07 22.07 -11.68
N ARG A 58 -20.09 22.57 -10.92
CA ARG A 58 -19.26 23.74 -11.24
C ARG A 58 -17.80 23.43 -10.88
N PRO A 59 -17.08 22.71 -11.76
CA PRO A 59 -15.68 22.42 -11.51
C PRO A 59 -14.84 23.71 -11.61
N SER A 60 -13.85 23.85 -10.75
CA SER A 60 -12.84 24.90 -10.84
C SER A 60 -11.83 24.59 -11.94
N PHE A 61 -10.95 25.57 -12.26
CA PHE A 61 -9.84 25.33 -13.19
C PHE A 61 -8.95 24.18 -12.71
N ASP A 62 -8.63 24.12 -11.42
CA ASP A 62 -7.80 23.06 -10.81
C ASP A 62 -8.51 21.70 -10.78
N ASP A 63 -9.85 21.68 -10.65
CA ASP A 63 -10.63 20.43 -10.77
C ASP A 63 -10.55 19.84 -12.19
N LEU A 64 -10.44 20.67 -13.21
CA LEU A 64 -10.32 20.27 -14.62
C LEU A 64 -8.87 20.02 -15.04
N ASN A 65 -7.89 20.63 -14.35
CA ASN A 65 -6.47 20.53 -14.64
C ASN A 65 -5.69 20.12 -13.37
N PRO A 66 -5.94 18.93 -12.81
CA PRO A 66 -5.31 18.51 -11.58
C PRO A 66 -3.81 18.28 -11.77
N ASN A 67 -3.02 18.56 -10.75
CA ASN A 67 -1.63 18.13 -10.73
C ASN A 67 -1.54 16.60 -10.69
N ARG A 68 -0.97 16.01 -11.73
CA ARG A 68 -0.92 14.54 -11.92
C ARG A 68 0.39 13.91 -11.47
N ARG A 69 1.30 14.69 -10.87
CA ARG A 69 2.65 14.23 -10.52
C ARG A 69 2.67 12.92 -9.73
N PHE A 70 1.78 12.76 -8.77
CA PHE A 70 1.65 11.53 -7.98
C PHE A 70 1.14 10.35 -8.82
N VAL A 71 0.05 10.52 -9.56
CA VAL A 71 -0.57 9.43 -10.34
C VAL A 71 0.26 9.00 -11.53
N ASP A 72 1.08 9.89 -12.06
CA ASP A 72 2.00 9.62 -13.19
C ASP A 72 3.42 9.23 -12.70
N ASN A 73 3.58 8.93 -11.41
CA ASN A 73 4.86 8.51 -10.83
C ASN A 73 5.42 7.27 -11.55
N PRO A 74 6.65 7.34 -12.12
CA PRO A 74 7.20 6.29 -12.95
C PRO A 74 7.52 5.00 -12.18
N LEU A 75 7.81 5.06 -10.88
CA LEU A 75 8.05 3.88 -10.06
C LEU A 75 6.76 3.14 -9.73
N ILE A 76 5.68 3.86 -9.42
CA ILE A 76 4.35 3.26 -9.24
C ILE A 76 3.93 2.59 -10.56
N ALA A 77 4.12 3.27 -11.70
CA ALA A 77 3.83 2.70 -13.01
C ALA A 77 4.62 1.40 -13.28
N LYS A 78 5.91 1.33 -12.89
CA LYS A 78 6.71 0.11 -13.01
C LYS A 78 6.22 -1.03 -12.13
N ILE A 79 5.78 -0.76 -10.90
CA ILE A 79 5.19 -1.79 -10.02
C ILE A 79 3.93 -2.37 -10.67
N ILE A 80 3.04 -1.50 -11.16
CA ILE A 80 1.78 -1.89 -11.80
C ILE A 80 2.02 -2.70 -13.09
N ALA A 81 3.00 -2.30 -13.90
CA ALA A 81 3.34 -2.93 -15.17
C ALA A 81 4.20 -4.19 -15.04
N SER A 82 4.58 -4.60 -13.85
CA SER A 82 5.41 -5.79 -13.63
C SER A 82 4.58 -7.07 -13.71
N ASP A 83 4.60 -7.78 -14.84
CA ASP A 83 3.87 -9.04 -15.03
C ASP A 83 4.24 -10.07 -13.95
N SER A 84 5.53 -10.18 -13.62
CA SER A 84 5.99 -11.14 -12.60
C SER A 84 5.40 -10.83 -11.21
N PHE A 85 5.26 -9.55 -10.86
CA PHE A 85 4.63 -9.12 -9.61
C PHE A 85 3.13 -9.44 -9.63
N GLN A 86 2.43 -9.09 -10.70
CA GLN A 86 1.00 -9.35 -10.85
C GLN A 86 0.69 -10.86 -10.82
N ASP A 87 1.52 -11.68 -11.46
CA ASP A 87 1.36 -13.14 -11.48
C ASP A 87 1.58 -13.76 -10.09
N VAL A 88 2.53 -13.25 -9.31
CA VAL A 88 2.73 -13.71 -7.92
C VAL A 88 1.53 -13.33 -7.06
N CYS A 89 1.04 -12.10 -7.15
CA CYS A 89 -0.15 -11.66 -6.41
C CYS A 89 -1.37 -12.54 -6.74
N LYS A 90 -1.61 -12.83 -8.04
CA LYS A 90 -2.71 -13.73 -8.46
C LYS A 90 -2.56 -15.14 -7.89
N ARG A 91 -1.37 -15.75 -8.00
CA ARG A 91 -1.10 -17.11 -7.50
C ARG A 91 -1.31 -17.23 -5.99
N ARG A 92 -0.97 -16.17 -5.24
CA ARG A 92 -1.10 -16.15 -3.78
C ARG A 92 -2.44 -15.58 -3.30
N ASN A 93 -3.33 -15.21 -4.23
CA ASN A 93 -4.62 -14.56 -3.95
C ASN A 93 -4.49 -13.28 -3.11
N VAL A 94 -3.41 -12.54 -3.31
CA VAL A 94 -3.17 -11.24 -2.66
C VAL A 94 -3.80 -10.15 -3.51
N ASN A 95 -4.85 -9.52 -3.01
CA ASN A 95 -5.57 -8.45 -3.72
C ASN A 95 -6.35 -7.54 -2.75
N TRP A 96 -6.70 -6.35 -3.22
CA TRP A 96 -7.47 -5.34 -2.51
C TRP A 96 -8.87 -5.12 -3.13
N SER A 97 -9.48 -6.13 -3.75
CA SER A 97 -10.61 -6.00 -4.67
C SER A 97 -12.00 -5.86 -4.04
N SER A 98 -12.15 -5.96 -2.70
CA SER A 98 -13.47 -5.77 -2.08
C SER A 98 -13.81 -4.28 -1.92
N ASP A 99 -15.11 -3.93 -1.95
CA ASP A 99 -15.58 -2.55 -1.77
C ASP A 99 -15.15 -1.96 -0.42
N GLU A 100 -15.15 -2.76 0.64
CA GLU A 100 -14.69 -2.37 1.98
C GLU A 100 -13.21 -2.00 1.97
N ARG A 101 -12.39 -2.79 1.26
CA ARG A 101 -10.95 -2.53 1.10
C ARG A 101 -10.70 -1.26 0.28
N GLN A 102 -11.49 -1.02 -0.76
CA GLN A 102 -11.38 0.21 -1.55
C GLN A 102 -11.71 1.48 -0.74
N GLU A 103 -12.63 1.39 0.21
CA GLU A 103 -12.94 2.50 1.12
C GLU A 103 -11.78 2.85 2.05
N ILE A 104 -10.97 1.86 2.46
CA ILE A 104 -9.73 2.08 3.20
C ILE A 104 -8.79 2.99 2.40
N PHE A 105 -8.61 2.73 1.11
CA PHE A 105 -7.70 3.53 0.28
C PHE A 105 -8.22 4.93 -0.02
N ARG A 106 -9.53 5.13 -0.09
CA ARG A 106 -10.11 6.48 -0.19
C ARG A 106 -9.78 7.29 1.06
N LYS A 107 -9.95 6.72 2.25
CA LYS A 107 -9.61 7.36 3.53
C LYS A 107 -8.11 7.60 3.64
N LEU A 108 -7.30 6.59 3.36
CA LEU A 108 -5.84 6.69 3.39
C LEU A 108 -5.33 7.80 2.44
N PHE A 109 -5.89 7.91 1.24
CA PHE A 109 -5.49 8.96 0.32
C PHE A 109 -5.85 10.37 0.82
N ILE A 110 -6.98 10.53 1.54
CA ILE A 110 -7.33 11.80 2.19
C ILE A 110 -6.31 12.19 3.27
N GLU A 111 -5.76 11.22 4.00
CA GLU A 111 -4.69 11.45 4.97
C GLU A 111 -3.37 11.82 4.26
N ILE A 112 -3.01 11.06 3.22
CA ILE A 112 -1.82 11.30 2.40
C ILE A 112 -1.82 12.72 1.80
N GLU A 113 -2.93 13.19 1.24
CA GLU A 113 -3.03 14.54 0.65
C GLU A 113 -2.73 15.66 1.66
N LYS A 114 -2.91 15.41 2.95
CA LYS A 114 -2.65 16.39 4.02
C LYS A 114 -1.23 16.31 4.55
N SER A 115 -0.47 15.29 4.16
CA SER A 115 0.88 15.08 4.65
C SER A 115 1.87 16.06 4.00
N GLU A 116 2.86 16.48 4.78
CA GLU A 116 3.93 17.35 4.32
C GLU A 116 4.72 16.70 3.16
N VAL A 117 4.99 15.40 3.28
CA VAL A 117 5.70 14.62 2.26
C VAL A 117 4.99 14.65 0.91
N TYR A 118 3.66 14.54 0.91
CA TYR A 118 2.88 14.63 -0.33
C TYR A 118 2.89 16.04 -0.90
N PHE A 119 2.68 17.06 -0.05
CA PHE A 119 2.69 18.47 -0.45
C PHE A 119 4.03 18.86 -1.08
N GLU A 120 5.14 18.57 -0.41
CA GLU A 120 6.49 18.85 -0.92
C GLU A 120 6.75 18.20 -2.28
N ASN A 121 6.32 16.94 -2.46
CA ASN A 121 6.45 16.26 -3.75
C ASN A 121 5.62 16.93 -4.84
N MET A 122 4.39 17.37 -4.54
CA MET A 122 3.51 18.02 -5.52
C MET A 122 4.03 19.40 -5.97
N GLU A 123 4.77 20.11 -5.10
CA GLU A 123 5.40 21.41 -5.39
C GLU A 123 6.80 21.27 -6.00
N SER A 124 7.44 20.10 -5.88
CA SER A 124 8.80 19.87 -6.39
C SER A 124 8.86 19.93 -7.90
N LEU A 125 9.96 20.45 -8.44
CA LEU A 125 10.29 20.42 -9.86
C LEU A 125 11.27 19.31 -10.24
N ASP A 126 11.77 18.56 -9.24
CA ASP A 126 12.74 17.49 -9.45
C ASP A 126 12.06 16.20 -9.88
N ASP A 127 12.41 15.74 -11.09
CA ASP A 127 11.88 14.51 -11.68
C ASP A 127 12.95 13.41 -11.83
N ASP A 128 14.11 13.59 -11.20
CA ASP A 128 15.15 12.58 -11.25
C ASP A 128 14.74 11.31 -10.45
N PHE A 129 15.31 10.18 -10.86
CA PHE A 129 14.97 8.89 -10.27
C PHE A 129 15.20 8.84 -8.75
N SER A 130 16.23 9.54 -8.26
CA SER A 130 16.56 9.56 -6.82
C SER A 130 15.48 10.28 -6.01
N SER A 131 15.02 11.44 -6.49
CA SER A 131 13.97 12.23 -5.86
C SER A 131 12.65 11.48 -5.83
N VAL A 132 12.26 10.88 -6.97
CA VAL A 132 11.05 10.04 -7.08
C VAL A 132 11.09 8.85 -6.14
N LYS A 133 12.23 8.15 -6.04
CA LYS A 133 12.43 7.04 -5.11
C LYS A 133 12.35 7.50 -3.66
N THR A 134 13.04 8.60 -3.31
CA THR A 134 13.07 9.13 -1.96
C THR A 134 11.67 9.49 -1.50
N PHE A 135 10.90 10.16 -2.34
CA PHE A 135 9.49 10.47 -2.08
C PHE A 135 8.68 9.20 -1.75
N LEU A 136 8.73 8.16 -2.59
CA LEU A 136 7.95 6.95 -2.34
C LEU A 136 8.37 6.22 -1.07
N VAL A 137 9.67 6.21 -0.73
CA VAL A 137 10.16 5.62 0.52
C VAL A 137 9.68 6.42 1.73
N GLN A 138 9.69 7.75 1.66
CA GLN A 138 9.18 8.60 2.72
C GLN A 138 7.67 8.43 2.88
N LEU A 139 6.91 8.50 1.79
CA LEU A 139 5.46 8.29 1.79
C LEU A 139 5.09 6.93 2.40
N PHE A 140 5.83 5.87 2.02
CA PHE A 140 5.61 4.55 2.59
C PHE A 140 5.82 4.54 4.11
N ARG A 141 6.92 5.13 4.57
CA ARG A 141 7.29 5.12 5.99
C ARG A 141 6.37 5.97 6.85
N SER A 142 6.01 7.18 6.39
CA SER A 142 5.19 8.11 7.19
C SER A 142 3.71 7.77 7.15
N GLU A 143 3.16 7.45 5.97
CA GLU A 143 1.73 7.39 5.78
C GLU A 143 1.19 5.95 5.64
N ILE A 144 1.90 5.06 4.93
CA ILE A 144 1.39 3.71 4.64
C ILE A 144 1.72 2.75 5.79
N ALA A 145 2.99 2.61 6.15
CA ALA A 145 3.43 1.65 7.16
C ALA A 145 2.93 1.97 8.58
N ASN A 146 2.64 3.24 8.86
CA ASN A 146 2.12 3.71 10.14
C ASN A 146 0.59 3.94 10.12
N SER A 147 -0.09 3.62 9.02
CA SER A 147 -1.53 3.82 8.92
C SER A 147 -2.31 2.85 9.80
N SER A 148 -3.09 3.38 10.71
CA SER A 148 -4.04 2.58 11.51
C SER A 148 -5.09 1.87 10.66
N LEU A 149 -5.45 2.42 9.50
CA LEU A 149 -6.38 1.82 8.56
C LEU A 149 -5.83 0.50 7.99
N ILE A 150 -4.55 0.50 7.60
CA ILE A 150 -3.86 -0.70 7.09
C ILE A 150 -3.61 -1.70 8.21
N TYR A 151 -3.20 -1.24 9.38
CA TYR A 151 -2.96 -2.07 10.55
C TYR A 151 -4.22 -2.82 11.00
N ASN A 152 -5.33 -2.11 11.17
CA ASN A 152 -6.61 -2.70 11.59
C ASN A 152 -7.12 -3.74 10.58
N PHE A 153 -6.95 -3.49 9.27
CA PHE A 153 -7.29 -4.47 8.25
C PHE A 153 -6.55 -5.80 8.46
N PHE A 154 -5.25 -5.77 8.73
CA PHE A 154 -4.48 -7.01 8.93
C PHE A 154 -4.83 -7.70 10.26
N GLU A 155 -5.14 -6.96 11.32
CA GLU A 155 -5.62 -7.56 12.57
C GLU A 155 -6.97 -8.27 12.40
N GLU A 156 -7.91 -7.65 11.69
CA GLU A 156 -9.22 -8.23 11.41
C GLU A 156 -9.13 -9.50 10.54
N GLU A 157 -8.24 -9.53 9.55
CA GLU A 157 -7.98 -10.71 8.70
C GLU A 157 -7.31 -11.86 9.48
N GLU A 158 -6.41 -11.58 10.43
CA GLU A 158 -5.82 -12.61 11.30
C GLU A 158 -6.84 -13.23 12.25
N ILE A 159 -7.78 -12.46 12.76
CA ILE A 159 -8.86 -12.96 13.63
C ILE A 159 -9.85 -13.82 12.83
N SER A 160 -9.96 -13.61 11.53
CA SER A 160 -10.90 -14.30 10.64
C SER A 160 -10.36 -15.63 10.10
N ARG A 161 -9.09 -15.96 10.33
CA ARG A 161 -8.40 -17.19 9.90
C ARG A 161 -8.14 -18.13 11.05
#